data_fb07fb50f539c3d016be9e83e963561f
#
_entry.id   fb07fb50f539c3d016be9e83e963561f
#
_cell.length_a   1.000
_cell.length_b   1.000
_cell.length_c   1.000
_cell.angle_alpha   90.00
_cell.angle_beta   90.00
_cell.angle_gamma   90.00
#
_symmetry.space_group_name_H-M   'P 1'
#
loop_
_entity.id
_entity.type
_entity.pdbx_description
1 polymer ?
#
loop_
_entity_poly.entity_id
_entity_poly.type
_entity_poly.pdbx_seq_one_letter_code
_entity_poly.pdbx_strand_id
1 'polypeptide(L)'
;PMQTTIGDFIIDRLKAIGISEIIGVPGDFNLSFLEQIEAAEGIRFVGACNELNAAYAADGYARQKGVGCLLTTYGVGELSALNGIAGARAEHVPLVSLAGAPPQYATEFRWNLHHSLADGDFANMLDAIAPFTEVATRVSPMNVVEEFDRALHTCLREKRPVHIQIPSDITHLTVEVPDEPF
;
A
#
# COMPACT_ATOMS: atom_id res chain seq x y z
N PRO A 1 -23.45 -7.49 -6.17
CA PRO A 1 -22.02 -7.16 -6.13
C PRO A 1 -21.60 -6.50 -7.44
N MET A 2 -20.74 -5.48 -7.33
CA MET A 2 -20.18 -4.78 -8.48
C MET A 2 -18.85 -5.44 -8.86
N GLN A 3 -18.61 -5.61 -10.17
CA GLN A 3 -17.30 -6.05 -10.65
C GLN A 3 -16.44 -4.85 -10.99
N THR A 4 -15.18 -4.86 -10.51
CA THR A 4 -14.18 -3.82 -10.78
C THR A 4 -12.78 -4.44 -10.81
N THR A 5 -11.78 -3.71 -11.29
CA THR A 5 -10.39 -4.18 -11.13
C THR A 5 -9.91 -4.00 -9.68
N ILE A 6 -8.93 -4.79 -9.26
CA ILE A 6 -8.34 -4.67 -7.92
C ILE A 6 -7.75 -3.26 -7.72
N GLY A 7 -7.06 -2.72 -8.73
CA GLY A 7 -6.51 -1.36 -8.63
C GLY A 7 -7.58 -0.30 -8.46
N ASP A 8 -8.66 -0.36 -9.23
CA ASP A 8 -9.79 0.58 -9.10
C ASP A 8 -10.50 0.43 -7.75
N PHE A 9 -10.69 -0.81 -7.28
CA PHE A 9 -11.22 -1.08 -5.94
C PHE A 9 -10.38 -0.38 -4.85
N ILE A 10 -9.06 -0.56 -4.89
CA ILE A 10 -8.14 0.07 -3.92
C ILE A 10 -8.25 1.60 -3.99
N ILE A 11 -8.24 2.16 -5.21
CA ILE A 11 -8.38 3.61 -5.43
C ILE A 11 -9.70 4.13 -4.85
N ASP A 12 -10.80 3.46 -5.12
CA ASP A 12 -12.12 3.87 -4.62
C ASP A 12 -12.19 3.82 -3.09
N ARG A 13 -11.59 2.82 -2.46
CA ARG A 13 -11.48 2.74 -0.98
C ARG A 13 -10.64 3.88 -0.39
N LEU A 14 -9.51 4.22 -1.02
CA LEU A 14 -8.69 5.34 -0.59
C LEU A 14 -9.44 6.68 -0.71
N LYS A 15 -10.17 6.88 -1.81
CA LYS A 15 -11.02 8.07 -1.99
C LYS A 15 -12.14 8.12 -0.95
N ALA A 16 -12.76 6.98 -0.65
CA ALA A 16 -13.86 6.90 0.32
C ALA A 16 -13.44 7.33 1.73
N ILE A 17 -12.18 7.11 2.12
CA ILE A 17 -11.64 7.56 3.42
C ILE A 17 -11.06 8.98 3.39
N GLY A 18 -11.14 9.67 2.26
CA GLY A 18 -10.73 11.08 2.13
C GLY A 18 -9.33 11.32 1.58
N ILE A 19 -8.68 10.29 1.01
CA ILE A 19 -7.37 10.44 0.37
C ILE A 19 -7.57 10.94 -1.06
N SER A 20 -7.00 12.08 -1.38
CA SER A 20 -6.94 12.64 -2.74
C SER A 20 -5.52 12.67 -3.32
N GLU A 21 -4.53 12.39 -2.51
CA GLU A 21 -3.11 12.40 -2.90
C GLU A 21 -2.41 11.19 -2.31
N ILE A 22 -1.75 10.43 -3.17
CA ILE A 22 -0.88 9.33 -2.79
C ILE A 22 0.56 9.80 -2.97
N ILE A 23 1.33 9.81 -1.91
CA ILE A 23 2.71 10.33 -1.92
C ILE A 23 3.66 9.14 -1.97
N GLY A 24 4.67 9.18 -2.82
CA GLY A 24 5.55 8.03 -2.94
C GLY A 24 6.68 8.17 -3.95
N VAL A 25 7.25 7.04 -4.30
CA VAL A 25 8.32 6.91 -5.29
C VAL A 25 7.99 5.78 -6.26
N PRO A 26 8.03 6.01 -7.57
CA PRO A 26 7.85 4.96 -8.57
C PRO A 26 8.93 3.90 -8.49
N GLY A 27 8.56 2.67 -8.75
CA GLY A 27 9.48 1.54 -8.87
C GLY A 27 8.81 0.39 -9.62
N ASP A 28 9.61 -0.58 -10.10
CA ASP A 28 9.15 -1.63 -11.01
C ASP A 28 7.89 -2.36 -10.54
N PHE A 29 7.77 -2.58 -9.23
CA PHE A 29 6.66 -3.37 -8.70
C PHE A 29 5.39 -2.55 -8.43
N ASN A 30 5.40 -1.22 -8.60
CA ASN A 30 4.21 -0.40 -8.42
C ASN A 30 3.75 0.33 -9.70
N LEU A 31 4.44 0.17 -10.83
CA LEU A 31 4.13 0.90 -12.07
C LEU A 31 2.71 0.62 -12.60
N SER A 32 2.28 -0.63 -12.61
CA SER A 32 0.91 -0.97 -13.07
C SER A 32 -0.18 -0.32 -12.23
N PHE A 33 0.04 -0.23 -10.92
CA PHE A 33 -0.88 0.47 -10.03
C PHE A 33 -0.82 1.99 -10.22
N LEU A 34 0.38 2.55 -10.44
CA LEU A 34 0.54 3.98 -10.74
C LEU A 34 -0.18 4.40 -12.01
N GLU A 35 -0.15 3.58 -13.06
CA GLU A 35 -0.92 3.85 -14.28
C GLU A 35 -2.43 3.98 -14.00
N GLN A 36 -2.97 3.13 -13.13
CA GLN A 36 -4.37 3.21 -12.72
C GLN A 36 -4.65 4.47 -11.88
N ILE A 37 -3.74 4.85 -10.97
CA ILE A 37 -3.87 6.09 -10.20
C ILE A 37 -3.86 7.32 -11.13
N GLU A 38 -2.98 7.36 -12.11
CA GLU A 38 -2.89 8.47 -13.06
C GLU A 38 -4.12 8.58 -13.96
N ALA A 39 -4.77 7.46 -14.26
CA ALA A 39 -6.01 7.44 -15.04
C ALA A 39 -7.25 7.76 -14.21
N ALA A 40 -7.17 7.71 -12.90
CA ALA A 40 -8.33 7.90 -12.01
C ALA A 40 -8.62 9.38 -11.76
N GLU A 41 -9.91 9.71 -11.67
CA GLU A 41 -10.36 11.05 -11.28
C GLU A 41 -10.45 11.19 -9.76
N GLY A 42 -10.13 12.37 -9.23
CA GLY A 42 -10.29 12.70 -7.81
C GLY A 42 -9.18 12.18 -6.90
N ILE A 43 -8.15 11.60 -7.46
CA ILE A 43 -6.94 11.17 -6.76
C ILE A 43 -5.73 11.39 -7.68
N ARG A 44 -4.57 11.69 -7.10
CA ARG A 44 -3.34 11.88 -7.88
C ARG A 44 -2.13 11.30 -7.14
N PHE A 45 -1.12 10.97 -7.90
CA PHE A 45 0.19 10.61 -7.37
C PHE A 45 1.08 11.84 -7.21
N VAL A 46 1.78 11.94 -6.08
CA VAL A 46 2.74 12.99 -5.77
C VAL A 46 4.10 12.35 -5.51
N GLY A 47 5.03 12.53 -6.44
CA GLY A 47 6.38 12.00 -6.32
C GLY A 47 7.23 12.76 -5.31
N ALA A 48 8.01 12.03 -4.51
CA ALA A 48 8.99 12.57 -3.58
C ALA A 48 10.43 12.26 -4.04
N CYS A 49 11.42 12.91 -3.41
CA CYS A 49 12.82 12.69 -3.74
C CYS A 49 13.32 11.29 -3.33
N ASN A 50 12.78 10.76 -2.24
CA ASN A 50 12.99 9.40 -1.77
C ASN A 50 11.85 8.95 -0.87
N GLU A 51 11.86 7.70 -0.45
CA GLU A 51 10.76 7.08 0.31
C GLU A 51 10.66 7.59 1.74
N LEU A 52 11.77 7.99 2.35
CA LEU A 52 11.75 8.62 3.68
C LEU A 52 11.06 9.98 3.63
N ASN A 53 11.39 10.81 2.62
CA ASN A 53 10.68 12.07 2.38
C ASN A 53 9.19 11.82 2.12
N ALA A 54 8.86 10.79 1.32
CA ALA A 54 7.48 10.43 1.02
C ALA A 54 6.72 10.02 2.29
N ALA A 55 7.34 9.23 3.17
CA ALA A 55 6.73 8.80 4.42
C ALA A 55 6.44 10.00 5.35
N TYR A 56 7.38 10.91 5.52
CA TYR A 56 7.16 12.12 6.32
C TYR A 56 6.15 13.08 5.67
N ALA A 57 6.12 13.19 4.35
CA ALA A 57 5.12 14.00 3.66
C ALA A 57 3.70 13.41 3.81
N ALA A 58 3.57 12.08 3.71
CA ALA A 58 2.30 11.39 3.95
C ALA A 58 1.84 11.49 5.42
N ASP A 59 2.77 11.43 6.38
CA ASP A 59 2.52 11.72 7.80
C ASP A 59 1.96 13.15 7.99
N GLY A 60 2.63 14.15 7.41
CA GLY A 60 2.17 15.54 7.46
C GLY A 60 0.80 15.74 6.80
N TYR A 61 0.56 15.08 5.68
CA TYR A 61 -0.75 15.06 5.02
C TYR A 61 -1.83 14.46 5.94
N ALA A 62 -1.53 13.33 6.60
CA ALA A 62 -2.46 12.68 7.52
C ALA A 62 -2.83 13.56 8.69
N ARG A 63 -1.90 14.33 9.23
CA ARG A 63 -2.15 15.28 10.34
C ARG A 63 -3.11 16.40 9.93
N GLN A 64 -3.13 16.79 8.66
CA GLN A 64 -4.01 17.84 8.15
C GLN A 64 -5.36 17.32 7.63
N LYS A 65 -5.36 16.15 7.00
CA LYS A 65 -6.51 15.57 6.30
C LYS A 65 -7.19 14.43 7.06
N GLY A 66 -6.57 13.92 8.11
CA GLY A 66 -7.10 12.84 8.95
C GLY A 66 -6.54 11.46 8.63
N VAL A 67 -6.09 11.21 7.41
CA VAL A 67 -5.41 9.98 6.97
C VAL A 67 -4.52 10.29 5.78
N GLY A 68 -3.38 9.62 5.67
CA GLY A 68 -2.44 9.77 4.55
C GLY A 68 -2.16 8.44 3.86
N CYS A 69 -1.65 8.50 2.64
CA CYS A 69 -1.26 7.32 1.88
C CYS A 69 0.15 7.48 1.31
N LEU A 70 0.96 6.45 1.55
CA LEU A 70 2.31 6.28 1.04
C LEU A 70 2.33 5.13 0.05
N LEU A 71 3.02 5.30 -1.09
CA LEU A 71 3.24 4.23 -2.06
C LEU A 71 4.72 4.08 -2.36
N THR A 72 5.25 2.88 -2.15
CA THR A 72 6.64 2.52 -2.39
C THR A 72 6.74 1.28 -3.28
N THR A 73 7.96 0.94 -3.70
CA THR A 73 8.24 -0.38 -4.26
C THR A 73 8.66 -1.35 -3.17
N TYR A 74 8.71 -2.64 -3.50
CA TYR A 74 9.11 -3.73 -2.62
C TYR A 74 10.54 -3.57 -2.09
N GLY A 75 10.76 -4.03 -0.89
CA GLY A 75 12.08 -4.16 -0.27
C GLY A 75 12.73 -2.81 -0.01
N VAL A 76 13.59 -2.38 -0.91
CA VAL A 76 14.39 -1.16 -0.73
C VAL A 76 13.54 0.09 -0.53
N GLY A 77 12.37 0.18 -1.17
CA GLY A 77 11.48 1.33 -1.02
C GLY A 77 10.72 1.30 0.30
N GLU A 78 10.09 0.17 0.63
CA GLU A 78 9.34 0.05 1.88
C GLU A 78 10.24 0.11 3.12
N LEU A 79 11.46 -0.44 3.07
CA LEU A 79 12.43 -0.31 4.14
C LEU A 79 12.95 1.12 4.31
N SER A 80 13.19 1.84 3.20
CA SER A 80 13.58 3.26 3.26
C SER A 80 12.52 4.13 3.94
N ALA A 81 11.25 3.79 3.80
CA ALA A 81 10.13 4.50 4.42
C ALA A 81 9.91 4.15 5.90
N LEU A 82 10.54 3.10 6.40
CA LEU A 82 10.21 2.49 7.70
C LEU A 82 10.36 3.48 8.87
N ASN A 83 11.36 4.34 8.84
CA ASN A 83 11.56 5.33 9.89
C ASN A 83 10.37 6.30 10.02
N GLY A 84 9.80 6.74 8.89
CA GLY A 84 8.59 7.57 8.88
C GLY A 84 7.34 6.80 9.36
N ILE A 85 7.22 5.54 8.97
CA ILE A 85 6.14 4.66 9.45
C ILE A 85 6.23 4.45 10.97
N ALA A 86 7.43 4.22 11.50
CA ALA A 86 7.66 4.07 12.93
C ALA A 86 7.28 5.35 13.72
N GLY A 87 7.63 6.52 13.18
CA GLY A 87 7.23 7.81 13.75
C GLY A 87 5.72 8.00 13.74
N ALA A 88 5.05 7.68 12.65
CA ALA A 88 3.59 7.72 12.54
C ALA A 88 2.92 6.79 13.58
N ARG A 89 3.47 5.59 13.80
CA ARG A 89 2.98 4.69 14.84
C ARG A 89 3.10 5.30 16.24
N ALA A 90 4.27 5.85 16.57
CA ALA A 90 4.53 6.42 17.89
C ALA A 90 3.60 7.60 18.21
N GLU A 91 3.27 8.39 17.20
CA GLU A 91 2.48 9.62 17.37
C GLU A 91 0.98 9.48 16.99
N HIS A 92 0.50 8.25 16.78
CA HIS A 92 -0.90 7.98 16.43
C HIS A 92 -1.35 8.71 15.16
N VAL A 93 -0.56 8.60 14.10
CA VAL A 93 -0.87 9.16 12.79
C VAL A 93 -1.43 8.07 11.88
N PRO A 94 -2.67 8.19 11.40
CA PRO A 94 -3.25 7.23 10.46
C PRO A 94 -2.55 7.30 9.10
N LEU A 95 -1.78 6.27 8.78
CA LEU A 95 -1.00 6.19 7.56
C LEU A 95 -1.26 4.85 6.86
N VAL A 96 -1.76 4.90 5.64
CA VAL A 96 -1.89 3.73 4.77
C VAL A 96 -0.62 3.62 3.94
N SER A 97 0.24 2.66 4.28
CA SER A 97 1.46 2.36 3.54
C SER A 97 1.21 1.24 2.56
N LEU A 98 1.30 1.54 1.28
CA LEU A 98 1.18 0.59 0.19
C LEU A 98 2.56 0.31 -0.41
N ALA A 99 2.83 -0.93 -0.73
CA ALA A 99 4.04 -1.31 -1.47
C ALA A 99 3.68 -2.20 -2.65
N GLY A 100 4.13 -1.83 -3.84
CA GLY A 100 4.11 -2.75 -4.97
C GLY A 100 5.04 -3.93 -4.66
N ALA A 101 4.56 -5.14 -4.82
CA ALA A 101 5.29 -6.36 -4.48
C ALA A 101 5.59 -7.21 -5.73
N PRO A 102 6.55 -8.14 -5.65
CA PRO A 102 6.81 -9.07 -6.73
C PRO A 102 5.55 -9.81 -7.19
N PRO A 103 5.47 -10.16 -8.47
CA PRO A 103 4.33 -10.90 -8.98
C PRO A 103 4.18 -12.25 -8.27
N GLN A 104 2.96 -12.75 -8.16
CA GLN A 104 2.65 -13.97 -7.40
C GLN A 104 3.47 -15.18 -7.86
N TYR A 105 3.64 -15.36 -9.17
CA TYR A 105 4.41 -16.48 -9.70
C TYR A 105 5.90 -16.43 -9.28
N ALA A 106 6.48 -15.25 -9.16
CA ALA A 106 7.87 -15.10 -8.74
C ALA A 106 8.05 -15.49 -7.27
N THR A 107 7.08 -15.18 -6.43
CA THR A 107 7.10 -15.59 -5.01
C THR A 107 6.83 -17.09 -4.86
N GLU A 108 5.90 -17.64 -5.64
CA GLU A 108 5.57 -19.07 -5.63
C GLU A 108 6.77 -19.94 -6.04
N PHE A 109 7.47 -19.53 -7.12
CA PHE A 109 8.65 -20.25 -7.59
C PHE A 109 9.95 -19.81 -6.91
N ARG A 110 9.89 -18.92 -5.93
CA ARG A 110 11.03 -18.43 -5.15
C ARG A 110 12.15 -17.85 -6.01
N TRP A 111 11.77 -17.06 -7.01
CA TRP A 111 12.72 -16.47 -7.94
C TRP A 111 13.69 -15.51 -7.25
N ASN A 112 14.89 -15.46 -7.79
CA ASN A 112 15.92 -14.52 -7.35
C ASN A 112 15.68 -13.16 -8.01
N LEU A 113 14.97 -12.26 -7.33
CA LEU A 113 14.61 -10.94 -7.85
C LEU A 113 15.42 -9.82 -7.22
N HIS A 114 15.55 -8.70 -7.96
CA HIS A 114 16.08 -7.45 -7.42
C HIS A 114 15.17 -6.94 -6.29
N HIS A 115 15.74 -6.10 -5.43
CA HIS A 115 15.09 -5.55 -4.23
C HIS A 115 14.71 -6.58 -3.15
N SER A 116 15.00 -7.85 -3.37
CA SER A 116 14.87 -8.91 -2.35
C SER A 116 16.22 -9.19 -1.68
N LEU A 117 16.22 -10.08 -0.69
CA LEU A 117 17.47 -10.56 -0.08
C LEU A 117 18.14 -11.68 -0.89
N ALA A 118 17.61 -12.00 -2.07
CA ALA A 118 18.13 -13.03 -2.96
C ALA A 118 18.18 -14.44 -2.34
N ASP A 119 17.29 -14.71 -1.39
CA ASP A 119 17.18 -15.98 -0.65
C ASP A 119 15.91 -16.77 -1.02
N GLY A 120 15.06 -16.21 -1.89
CA GLY A 120 13.78 -16.79 -2.28
C GLY A 120 12.70 -16.70 -1.21
N ASP A 121 12.96 -15.95 -0.13
CA ASP A 121 11.98 -15.62 0.90
C ASP A 121 11.45 -14.21 0.66
N PHE A 122 10.15 -14.11 0.44
CA PHE A 122 9.46 -12.84 0.20
C PHE A 122 8.59 -12.41 1.39
N ALA A 123 8.68 -13.06 2.54
CA ALA A 123 8.01 -12.67 3.77
C ALA A 123 8.85 -11.69 4.61
N ASN A 124 10.16 -11.72 4.47
CA ASN A 124 11.11 -11.01 5.32
C ASN A 124 10.89 -9.48 5.39
N MET A 125 10.41 -8.84 4.31
CA MET A 125 10.11 -7.40 4.32
C MET A 125 8.86 -7.09 5.15
N LEU A 126 7.82 -7.89 5.01
CA LEU A 126 6.62 -7.78 5.85
C LEU A 126 6.95 -8.02 7.33
N ASP A 127 7.75 -9.03 7.62
CA ASP A 127 8.18 -9.36 8.99
C ASP A 127 8.98 -8.21 9.61
N ALA A 128 9.81 -7.53 8.82
CA ALA A 128 10.57 -6.37 9.28
C ALA A 128 9.68 -5.16 9.58
N ILE A 129 8.57 -4.99 8.87
CA ILE A 129 7.68 -3.84 8.99
C ILE A 129 6.56 -4.08 10.03
N ALA A 130 6.15 -5.32 10.22
CA ALA A 130 5.04 -5.70 11.09
C ALA A 130 5.10 -5.08 12.50
N PRO A 131 6.24 -5.00 13.20
CA PRO A 131 6.31 -4.39 14.53
C PRO A 131 5.92 -2.91 14.58
N PHE A 132 5.95 -2.22 13.43
CA PHE A 132 5.69 -0.78 13.33
C PHE A 132 4.30 -0.45 12.78
N THR A 133 3.46 -1.45 12.56
CA THR A 133 2.12 -1.29 11.99
C THR A 133 1.08 -2.08 12.76
N GLU A 134 -0.20 -1.69 12.68
CA GLU A 134 -1.31 -2.45 13.26
C GLU A 134 -1.73 -3.63 12.37
N VAL A 135 -1.51 -3.49 11.07
CA VAL A 135 -1.70 -4.56 10.07
C VAL A 135 -0.52 -4.53 9.14
N ALA A 136 0.10 -5.68 8.90
CA ALA A 136 1.06 -5.90 7.83
C ALA A 136 0.60 -7.13 7.04
N THR A 137 0.22 -6.93 5.77
CA THR A 137 -0.34 -8.01 4.96
C THR A 137 0.08 -7.90 3.50
N ARG A 138 0.09 -9.04 2.80
CA ARG A 138 0.16 -9.10 1.35
C ARG A 138 -1.17 -9.58 0.82
N VAL A 139 -1.79 -8.80 -0.05
CA VAL A 139 -3.08 -9.17 -0.65
C VAL A 139 -2.92 -10.07 -1.86
N SER A 140 -3.98 -10.78 -2.16
CA SER A 140 -4.15 -11.64 -3.33
C SER A 140 -5.52 -11.41 -3.94
N PRO A 141 -5.81 -11.90 -5.16
CA PRO A 141 -7.15 -11.79 -5.73
C PRO A 141 -8.25 -12.44 -4.88
N MET A 142 -7.87 -13.41 -4.02
CA MET A 142 -8.80 -14.15 -3.19
C MET A 142 -9.21 -13.42 -1.90
N ASN A 143 -8.38 -12.48 -1.42
CA ASN A 143 -8.60 -11.85 -0.12
C ASN A 143 -8.54 -10.32 -0.14
N VAL A 144 -8.26 -9.71 -1.29
CA VAL A 144 -7.97 -8.26 -1.35
C VAL A 144 -9.10 -7.41 -0.81
N VAL A 145 -10.35 -7.75 -1.10
CA VAL A 145 -11.50 -6.96 -0.65
C VAL A 145 -11.58 -6.97 0.87
N GLU A 146 -11.57 -8.15 1.48
CA GLU A 146 -11.67 -8.31 2.93
C GLU A 146 -10.45 -7.75 3.67
N GLU A 147 -9.23 -8.09 3.22
CA GLU A 147 -7.99 -7.67 3.87
C GLU A 147 -7.74 -6.18 3.74
N PHE A 148 -8.03 -5.59 2.58
CA PHE A 148 -7.85 -4.16 2.38
C PHE A 148 -8.83 -3.36 3.24
N ASP A 149 -10.12 -3.72 3.23
CA ASP A 149 -11.14 -3.08 4.07
C ASP A 149 -10.80 -3.24 5.56
N ARG A 150 -10.38 -4.43 6.01
CA ARG A 150 -9.92 -4.67 7.39
C ARG A 150 -8.76 -3.76 7.76
N ALA A 151 -7.77 -3.61 6.89
CA ALA A 151 -6.61 -2.76 7.13
C ALA A 151 -7.01 -1.28 7.25
N LEU A 152 -7.84 -0.77 6.34
CA LEU A 152 -8.31 0.61 6.39
C LEU A 152 -9.14 0.90 7.66
N HIS A 153 -10.08 0.03 8.01
CA HIS A 153 -10.84 0.18 9.26
C HIS A 153 -9.95 0.18 10.49
N THR A 154 -8.94 -0.68 10.51
CA THR A 154 -7.96 -0.73 11.62
C THR A 154 -7.15 0.57 11.68
N CYS A 155 -6.64 1.06 10.54
CA CYS A 155 -5.91 2.31 10.45
C CYS A 155 -6.70 3.49 11.04
N LEU A 156 -7.97 3.63 10.63
CA LEU A 156 -8.83 4.72 11.06
C LEU A 156 -9.23 4.61 12.53
N ARG A 157 -9.51 3.40 13.01
CA ARG A 157 -9.92 3.16 14.39
C ARG A 157 -8.77 3.34 15.37
N GLU A 158 -7.63 2.73 15.10
CA GLU A 158 -6.46 2.76 15.98
C GLU A 158 -5.62 4.05 15.82
N LYS A 159 -5.86 4.81 14.75
CA LYS A 159 -5.08 5.99 14.36
C LYS A 159 -3.58 5.68 14.30
N ARG A 160 -3.25 4.62 13.56
CA ARG A 160 -1.88 4.11 13.42
C ARG A 160 -1.66 3.56 12.01
N PRO A 161 -0.40 3.43 11.59
CA PRO A 161 -0.09 2.95 10.26
C PRO A 161 -0.50 1.48 10.07
N VAL A 162 -0.87 1.19 8.84
CA VAL A 162 -1.02 -0.16 8.29
C VAL A 162 -0.15 -0.30 7.05
N HIS A 163 0.31 -1.50 6.76
CA HIS A 163 1.16 -1.79 5.60
C HIS A 163 0.57 -2.91 4.76
N ILE A 164 0.42 -2.65 3.46
CA ILE A 164 -0.22 -3.58 2.53
C ILE A 164 0.66 -3.73 1.30
N GLN A 165 1.15 -4.93 1.07
CA GLN A 165 1.86 -5.28 -0.16
C GLN A 165 0.87 -5.73 -1.22
N ILE A 166 1.01 -5.16 -2.43
CA ILE A 166 0.15 -5.41 -3.59
C ILE A 166 1.01 -6.05 -4.68
N PRO A 167 0.86 -7.36 -4.96
CA PRO A 167 1.58 -7.99 -6.07
C PRO A 167 1.35 -7.26 -7.40
N SER A 168 2.42 -7.08 -8.17
CA SER A 168 2.41 -6.26 -9.41
C SER A 168 1.53 -6.84 -10.52
N ASP A 169 1.21 -8.15 -10.46
CA ASP A 169 0.43 -8.88 -11.46
C ASP A 169 -1.06 -8.97 -11.14
N ILE A 170 -1.56 -8.34 -10.06
CA ILE A 170 -2.98 -8.49 -9.68
C ILE A 170 -3.84 -7.25 -9.90
N THR A 171 -3.27 -6.06 -10.04
CA THR A 171 -4.06 -4.80 -10.00
C THR A 171 -5.07 -4.67 -11.15
N HIS A 172 -4.83 -5.34 -12.28
CA HIS A 172 -5.72 -5.38 -13.44
C HIS A 172 -6.73 -6.53 -13.41
N LEU A 173 -6.62 -7.45 -12.46
CA LEU A 173 -7.56 -8.56 -12.30
C LEU A 173 -8.89 -8.05 -11.72
N THR A 174 -9.98 -8.69 -12.15
CA THR A 174 -11.34 -8.35 -11.71
C THR A 174 -11.69 -9.03 -10.39
N VAL A 175 -12.34 -8.29 -9.50
CA VAL A 175 -12.91 -8.80 -8.25
C VAL A 175 -14.35 -8.39 -8.10
N GLU A 176 -15.10 -9.14 -7.32
CA GLU A 176 -16.45 -8.79 -6.90
C GLU A 176 -16.39 -8.02 -5.57
N VAL A 177 -17.01 -6.85 -5.55
CA VAL A 177 -17.07 -5.99 -4.38
C VAL A 177 -18.52 -5.98 -3.86
N PRO A 178 -18.75 -6.11 -2.55
CA PRO A 178 -20.09 -5.95 -1.97
C PRO A 178 -20.71 -4.59 -2.32
N ASP A 179 -22.04 -4.57 -2.47
CA ASP A 179 -22.79 -3.33 -2.74
C ASP A 179 -22.89 -2.42 -1.49
N GLU A 180 -22.45 -2.92 -0.34
CA GLU A 180 -22.45 -2.15 0.90
C GLU A 180 -21.39 -1.05 0.86
N PRO A 181 -21.72 0.16 1.31
CA PRO A 181 -20.75 1.24 1.39
C PRO A 181 -19.63 0.87 2.39
N PHE A 182 -18.43 1.38 2.11
CA PHE A 182 -17.27 1.23 3.00
C PHE A 182 -17.45 1.98 4.32
#